data_16f529bcf59f6852f6dbd280e2a7ba5d
#
_entry.id   16f529bcf59f6852f6dbd280e2a7ba5d
#
_cell.length_a   1.000
_cell.length_b   1.000
_cell.length_c   1.000
_cell.angle_alpha   90.00
_cell.angle_beta   90.00
_cell.angle_gamma   90.00
#
_symmetry.space_group_name_H-M   'P 1'
#
loop_
_entity.id
_entity.type
_entity.pdbx_description
1 polymer ?
#
loop_
_entity_poly.entity_id
_entity_poly.type
_entity_poly.pdbx_seq_one_letter_code
_entity_poly.pdbx_strand_id
1 'polypeptide(L)'
;EKVWVVDPFEKAIEGLKEQVATWPDAPEVLVADSPREAVSRADIVLAATTTKTPLFDGNDLKPGTHVTGVGSFRPDMQEIDETTVKRARVVVDQREAVLAEAGDIIIPKATIDAEMGEVINGDKPGRENDEQITFFKSVGLAVQDAVAAGAVLRAAEERGLGTVIEMS
;
A
#
# COMPACT_ATOMS: atom_id res chain seq x y z
N GLU A 1 -14.10 -10.75 9.24
CA GLU A 1 -13.23 -10.26 8.14
C GLU A 1 -12.33 -11.38 7.64
N LYS A 2 -11.84 -11.28 6.39
CA LYS A 2 -10.98 -12.27 5.75
C LYS A 2 -9.78 -11.60 5.11
N VAL A 3 -8.61 -12.22 5.25
CA VAL A 3 -7.38 -11.81 4.57
C VAL A 3 -6.97 -12.91 3.60
N TRP A 4 -6.93 -12.59 2.31
CA TRP A 4 -6.41 -13.47 1.27
C TRP A 4 -4.94 -13.19 1.06
N VAL A 5 -4.10 -14.21 1.15
CA VAL A 5 -2.63 -14.07 1.04
C VAL A 5 -2.13 -14.84 -0.18
N VAL A 6 -1.27 -14.18 -0.94
CA VAL A 6 -0.49 -14.77 -2.04
C VAL A 6 0.95 -14.35 -1.86
N ASP A 7 1.85 -15.29 -1.69
CA ASP A 7 3.29 -15.08 -1.62
C ASP A 7 4.00 -16.33 -2.15
N PRO A 8 5.09 -16.22 -2.93
CA PRO A 8 5.86 -17.37 -3.39
C PRO A 8 6.62 -18.07 -2.26
N PHE A 9 6.77 -17.44 -1.10
CA PHE A 9 7.48 -17.99 0.05
C PHE A 9 6.50 -18.49 1.12
N GLU A 10 6.32 -19.79 1.21
CA GLU A 10 5.43 -20.44 2.19
C GLU A 10 5.71 -20.00 3.64
N LYS A 11 6.99 -19.84 4.00
CA LYS A 11 7.38 -19.36 5.33
C LYS A 11 6.89 -17.93 5.64
N ALA A 12 6.77 -17.07 4.63
CA ALA A 12 6.22 -15.72 4.83
C ALA A 12 4.72 -15.80 5.14
N ILE A 13 4.01 -16.70 4.46
CA ILE A 13 2.59 -16.96 4.73
C ILE A 13 2.38 -17.53 6.13
N GLU A 14 3.19 -18.51 6.54
CA GLU A 14 3.13 -19.11 7.88
C GLU A 14 3.41 -18.05 8.95
N GLY A 15 4.48 -17.25 8.80
CA GLY A 15 4.81 -16.18 9.73
C GLY A 15 3.69 -15.13 9.86
N LEU A 16 3.04 -14.76 8.75
CA LEU A 16 1.89 -13.86 8.78
C LEU A 16 0.72 -14.48 9.56
N LYS A 17 0.39 -15.75 9.30
CA LYS A 17 -0.67 -16.47 10.02
C LYS A 17 -0.42 -16.51 11.53
N GLU A 18 0.81 -16.87 11.93
CA GLU A 18 1.21 -16.89 13.33
C GLU A 18 1.07 -15.52 13.98
N GLN A 19 1.54 -14.47 13.32
CA GLN A 19 1.45 -13.11 13.82
C GLN A 19 -0.01 -12.64 13.97
N VAL A 20 -0.82 -12.84 12.93
CA VAL A 20 -2.23 -12.43 12.95
C VAL A 20 -3.02 -13.18 14.02
N ALA A 21 -2.73 -14.47 14.25
CA ALA A 21 -3.38 -15.26 15.29
C ALA A 21 -3.17 -14.74 16.73
N THR A 22 -2.19 -13.85 16.93
CA THR A 22 -1.96 -13.20 18.24
C THR A 22 -2.82 -11.96 18.46
N TRP A 23 -3.53 -11.48 17.45
CA TRP A 23 -4.33 -10.26 17.55
C TRP A 23 -5.69 -10.53 18.21
N PRO A 24 -6.18 -9.63 19.06
CA PRO A 24 -7.56 -9.66 19.47
C PRO A 24 -8.44 -9.43 18.22
N ASP A 25 -9.48 -10.24 18.06
CA ASP A 25 -10.37 -10.20 16.89
C ASP A 25 -9.67 -10.48 15.54
N ALA A 26 -8.70 -11.42 15.55
CA ALA A 26 -7.93 -11.81 14.38
C ALA A 26 -8.85 -12.19 13.20
N PRO A 27 -8.59 -11.66 11.98
CA PRO A 27 -9.30 -12.08 10.80
C PRO A 27 -8.94 -13.52 10.38
N GLU A 28 -9.81 -14.17 9.64
CA GLU A 28 -9.49 -15.45 9.00
C GLU A 28 -8.44 -15.24 7.89
N VAL A 29 -7.29 -15.90 7.99
CA VAL A 29 -6.22 -15.83 6.98
C VAL A 29 -6.29 -17.04 6.06
N LEU A 30 -6.60 -16.79 4.79
CA LEU A 30 -6.77 -17.78 3.73
C LEU A 30 -5.65 -17.63 2.69
N VAL A 31 -5.10 -18.76 2.23
CA VAL A 31 -4.16 -18.75 1.11
C VAL A 31 -4.96 -18.88 -0.18
N ALA A 32 -4.75 -17.97 -1.11
CA ALA A 32 -5.36 -18.06 -2.43
C ALA A 32 -4.46 -18.86 -3.38
N ASP A 33 -5.07 -19.62 -4.28
CA ASP A 33 -4.35 -20.42 -5.28
C ASP A 33 -3.67 -19.57 -6.36
N SER A 34 -4.09 -18.30 -6.48
CA SER A 34 -3.53 -17.36 -7.45
C SER A 34 -3.82 -15.90 -7.05
N PRO A 35 -3.02 -14.94 -7.57
CA PRO A 35 -3.33 -13.50 -7.44
C PRO A 35 -4.73 -13.15 -7.95
N ARG A 36 -5.16 -13.76 -9.06
CA ARG A 36 -6.50 -13.57 -9.63
C ARG A 36 -7.60 -13.93 -8.64
N GLU A 37 -7.49 -15.07 -7.98
CA GLU A 37 -8.47 -15.49 -6.98
C GLU A 37 -8.55 -14.48 -5.83
N ALA A 38 -7.40 -14.06 -5.31
CA ALA A 38 -7.34 -13.11 -4.21
C ALA A 38 -8.00 -11.77 -4.58
N VAL A 39 -7.58 -11.15 -5.70
CA VAL A 39 -8.04 -9.80 -6.08
C VAL A 39 -9.52 -9.78 -6.47
N SER A 40 -10.04 -10.85 -7.08
CA SER A 40 -11.47 -10.91 -7.46
C SER A 40 -12.42 -10.96 -6.27
N ARG A 41 -11.92 -11.33 -5.09
CA ARG A 41 -12.68 -11.41 -3.83
C ARG A 41 -12.44 -10.22 -2.90
N ALA A 42 -11.32 -9.52 -3.06
CA ALA A 42 -10.89 -8.48 -2.15
C ALA A 42 -11.67 -7.17 -2.33
N ASP A 43 -11.96 -6.50 -1.23
CA ASP A 43 -12.41 -5.09 -1.20
C ASP A 43 -11.20 -4.15 -1.16
N ILE A 44 -10.10 -4.63 -0.54
CA ILE A 44 -8.83 -3.92 -0.43
C ILE A 44 -7.71 -4.87 -0.89
N VAL A 45 -6.86 -4.40 -1.78
CA VAL A 45 -5.66 -5.10 -2.27
C VAL A 45 -4.43 -4.32 -1.80
N LEU A 46 -3.50 -5.01 -1.16
CA LEU A 46 -2.20 -4.46 -0.77
C LEU A 46 -1.09 -5.20 -1.51
N ALA A 47 -0.35 -4.49 -2.35
CA ALA A 47 0.85 -4.96 -3.02
C ALA A 47 2.10 -4.39 -2.34
N ALA A 48 2.96 -5.28 -1.85
CA ALA A 48 4.18 -4.93 -1.12
C ALA A 48 5.31 -5.90 -1.48
N THR A 49 5.65 -5.98 -2.76
CA THR A 49 6.63 -6.93 -3.30
C THR A 49 7.86 -6.23 -3.90
N THR A 50 8.80 -7.00 -4.38
CA THR A 50 9.96 -6.50 -5.12
C THR A 50 9.91 -6.90 -6.61
N THR A 51 8.71 -7.23 -7.12
CA THR A 51 8.54 -7.67 -8.50
C THR A 51 8.83 -6.57 -9.51
N LYS A 52 9.17 -6.99 -10.72
CA LYS A 52 9.33 -6.10 -11.90
C LYS A 52 8.20 -6.26 -12.92
N THR A 53 7.25 -7.13 -12.63
CA THR A 53 6.11 -7.41 -13.50
C THR A 53 4.82 -7.34 -12.69
N PRO A 54 3.70 -6.90 -13.29
CA PRO A 54 2.42 -6.82 -12.61
C PRO A 54 2.02 -8.11 -11.91
N LEU A 55 1.45 -8.00 -10.73
CA LEU A 55 1.04 -9.13 -9.90
C LEU A 55 -0.28 -9.75 -10.36
N PHE A 56 -1.16 -8.96 -10.95
CA PHE A 56 -2.49 -9.38 -11.40
C PHE A 56 -2.97 -8.54 -12.59
N ASP A 57 -4.03 -8.99 -13.24
CA ASP A 57 -4.74 -8.23 -14.28
C ASP A 57 -5.81 -7.34 -13.63
N GLY A 58 -5.77 -6.06 -13.90
CA GLY A 58 -6.75 -5.10 -13.39
C GLY A 58 -8.19 -5.38 -13.82
N ASN A 59 -8.41 -6.21 -14.85
CA ASN A 59 -9.76 -6.67 -15.22
C ASN A 59 -10.37 -7.61 -14.18
N ASP A 60 -9.58 -8.25 -13.34
CA ASP A 60 -10.04 -9.14 -12.28
C ASP A 60 -10.53 -8.39 -11.03
N LEU A 61 -10.28 -7.08 -10.94
CA LEU A 61 -10.77 -6.23 -9.85
C LEU A 61 -12.27 -5.98 -9.97
N LYS A 62 -13.01 -6.19 -8.90
CA LYS A 62 -14.42 -5.83 -8.81
C LYS A 62 -14.61 -4.31 -8.66
N PRO A 63 -15.79 -3.77 -9.02
CA PRO A 63 -16.12 -2.37 -8.73
C PRO A 63 -15.95 -2.05 -7.24
N GLY A 64 -15.48 -0.84 -6.94
CA GLY A 64 -15.29 -0.37 -5.58
C GLY A 64 -14.00 -0.83 -4.88
N THR A 65 -13.18 -1.69 -5.49
CA THR A 65 -11.93 -2.15 -4.89
C THR A 65 -10.97 -0.98 -4.64
N HIS A 66 -10.32 -0.99 -3.49
CA HIS A 66 -9.18 -0.13 -3.20
C HIS A 66 -7.87 -0.90 -3.39
N VAL A 67 -6.92 -0.32 -4.11
CA VAL A 67 -5.58 -0.90 -4.32
C VAL A 67 -4.54 0.01 -3.69
N THR A 68 -3.63 -0.56 -2.90
CA THR A 68 -2.44 0.12 -2.38
C THR A 68 -1.19 -0.58 -2.92
N GLY A 69 -0.29 0.17 -3.55
CA GLY A 69 0.99 -0.31 -4.05
C GLY A 69 2.15 0.41 -3.38
N VAL A 70 3.03 -0.33 -2.71
CA VAL A 70 4.20 0.24 -2.00
C VAL A 70 5.53 -0.33 -2.48
N GLY A 71 5.53 -1.46 -3.17
CA GLY A 71 6.76 -2.19 -3.50
C GLY A 71 7.49 -1.69 -4.75
N SER A 72 6.81 -1.01 -5.67
CA SER A 72 7.43 -0.41 -6.85
C SER A 72 8.03 0.95 -6.48
N PHE A 73 9.28 0.96 -6.02
CA PHE A 73 10.05 2.15 -5.60
C PHE A 73 11.24 2.46 -6.52
N ARG A 74 11.25 1.89 -7.72
CA ARG A 74 12.23 2.17 -8.79
C ARG A 74 11.51 2.22 -10.13
N PRO A 75 12.00 3.02 -11.09
CA PRO A 75 11.34 3.20 -12.39
C PRO A 75 11.18 1.91 -13.22
N ASP A 76 12.01 0.89 -12.95
CA ASP A 76 12.00 -0.42 -13.63
C ASP A 76 11.19 -1.50 -12.91
N MET A 77 10.49 -1.16 -11.82
CA MET A 77 9.63 -2.06 -11.05
C MET A 77 8.16 -1.79 -11.34
N GLN A 78 7.36 -2.84 -11.37
CA GLN A 78 5.91 -2.71 -11.56
C GLN A 78 5.17 -3.81 -10.82
N GLU A 79 4.34 -3.43 -9.85
CA GLU A 79 3.42 -4.33 -9.14
C GLU A 79 2.00 -4.26 -9.71
N ILE A 80 1.59 -3.06 -10.13
CA ILE A 80 0.24 -2.75 -10.55
C ILE A 80 0.23 -2.52 -12.07
N ASP A 81 -0.65 -3.23 -12.76
CA ASP A 81 -0.75 -3.16 -14.20
C ASP A 81 -1.38 -1.85 -14.72
N GLU A 82 -1.17 -1.60 -16.01
CA GLU A 82 -1.71 -0.42 -16.69
C GLU A 82 -3.25 -0.40 -16.66
N THR A 83 -3.90 -1.57 -16.69
CA THR A 83 -5.36 -1.67 -16.66
C THR A 83 -5.92 -1.18 -15.33
N THR A 84 -5.33 -1.58 -14.22
CA THR A 84 -5.69 -1.07 -12.88
C THR A 84 -5.53 0.44 -12.81
N VAL A 85 -4.36 0.95 -13.24
CA VAL A 85 -4.05 2.39 -13.20
C VAL A 85 -5.06 3.20 -14.05
N LYS A 86 -5.42 2.73 -15.23
CA LYS A 86 -6.40 3.41 -16.11
C LYS A 86 -7.84 3.38 -15.57
N ARG A 87 -8.20 2.33 -14.83
CA ARG A 87 -9.55 2.16 -14.26
C ARG A 87 -9.73 2.89 -12.94
N ALA A 88 -8.64 3.18 -12.24
CA ALA A 88 -8.67 3.71 -10.90
C ALA A 88 -8.59 5.23 -10.86
N ARG A 89 -9.14 5.80 -9.79
CA ARG A 89 -8.75 7.12 -9.33
C ARG A 89 -7.40 7.01 -8.64
N VAL A 90 -6.38 7.69 -9.16
CA VAL A 90 -4.99 7.56 -8.71
C VAL A 90 -4.66 8.65 -7.71
N VAL A 91 -4.36 8.25 -6.49
CA VAL A 91 -3.88 9.12 -5.40
C VAL A 91 -2.46 8.70 -5.04
N VAL A 92 -1.60 9.65 -4.77
CA VAL A 92 -0.19 9.38 -4.43
C VAL A 92 0.19 10.09 -3.12
N ASP A 93 1.30 9.67 -2.53
CA ASP A 93 1.86 10.38 -1.37
C ASP A 93 2.45 11.75 -1.78
N GLN A 94 3.26 11.79 -2.84
CA GLN A 94 3.82 13.01 -3.40
C GLN A 94 4.09 12.85 -4.91
N ARG A 95 3.62 13.78 -5.73
CA ARG A 95 3.74 13.73 -7.20
C ARG A 95 5.18 13.66 -7.67
N GLU A 96 6.03 14.52 -7.14
CA GLU A 96 7.44 14.61 -7.57
C GLU A 96 8.17 13.30 -7.30
N ALA A 97 8.00 12.71 -6.11
CA ALA A 97 8.64 11.46 -5.73
C ALA A 97 8.16 10.28 -6.58
N VAL A 98 6.84 10.08 -6.75
CA VAL A 98 6.33 8.95 -7.53
C VAL A 98 6.65 9.05 -9.01
N LEU A 99 6.73 10.27 -9.58
CA LEU A 99 7.14 10.49 -10.97
C LEU A 99 8.64 10.23 -11.18
N ALA A 100 9.45 10.31 -10.13
CA ALA A 100 10.87 9.98 -10.19
C ALA A 100 11.16 8.49 -9.93
N GLU A 101 10.36 7.83 -9.10
CA GLU A 101 10.72 6.53 -8.52
C GLU A 101 9.73 5.41 -8.81
N ALA A 102 8.42 5.68 -8.95
CA ALA A 102 7.39 4.65 -9.01
C ALA A 102 7.15 4.13 -10.43
N GLY A 103 7.65 2.95 -10.76
CA GLY A 103 7.39 2.34 -12.07
C GLY A 103 5.90 2.10 -12.35
N ASP A 104 5.08 1.84 -11.32
CA ASP A 104 3.62 1.74 -11.43
C ASP A 104 2.96 3.03 -11.96
N ILE A 105 3.61 4.17 -11.81
CA ILE A 105 3.15 5.48 -12.32
C ILE A 105 3.84 5.83 -13.64
N ILE A 106 5.15 5.59 -13.70
CA ILE A 106 6.01 6.00 -14.83
C ILE A 106 5.72 5.18 -16.08
N ILE A 107 5.68 3.84 -15.94
CA ILE A 107 5.55 2.91 -17.07
C ILE A 107 4.22 3.11 -17.81
N PRO A 108 3.05 3.12 -17.13
CA PRO A 108 1.76 3.36 -17.78
C PRO A 108 1.50 4.85 -18.09
N LYS A 109 2.40 5.76 -17.72
CA LYS A 109 2.20 7.22 -17.82
C LYS A 109 0.91 7.65 -17.14
N ALA A 110 0.74 7.25 -15.89
CA ALA A 110 -0.46 7.47 -15.12
C ALA A 110 -0.81 8.95 -14.99
N THR A 111 -2.11 9.25 -15.07
CA THR A 111 -2.63 10.54 -14.61
C THR A 111 -2.82 10.48 -13.10
N ILE A 112 -2.21 11.40 -12.37
CA ILE A 112 -2.37 11.51 -10.92
C ILE A 112 -3.50 12.48 -10.61
N ASP A 113 -4.56 11.99 -9.96
CA ASP A 113 -5.75 12.80 -9.62
C ASP A 113 -5.50 13.71 -8.41
N ALA A 114 -4.85 13.16 -7.37
CA ALA A 114 -4.57 13.92 -6.15
C ALA A 114 -3.31 13.40 -5.42
N GLU A 115 -2.76 14.24 -4.57
CA GLU A 115 -1.90 13.83 -3.47
C GLU A 115 -2.74 13.50 -2.22
N MET A 116 -2.28 12.59 -1.38
CA MET A 116 -2.99 12.20 -0.16
C MET A 116 -3.24 13.40 0.76
N GLY A 117 -2.29 14.34 0.83
CA GLY A 117 -2.44 15.58 1.60
C GLY A 117 -3.61 16.45 1.10
N GLU A 118 -3.79 16.56 -0.23
CA GLU A 118 -4.92 17.30 -0.82
C GLU A 118 -6.27 16.66 -0.46
N VAL A 119 -6.31 15.31 -0.40
CA VAL A 119 -7.53 14.58 -0.02
C VAL A 119 -7.85 14.75 1.47
N ILE A 120 -6.84 14.63 2.33
CA ILE A 120 -7.00 14.80 3.80
C ILE A 120 -7.45 16.21 4.16
N ASN A 121 -6.92 17.22 3.47
CA ASN A 121 -7.30 18.61 3.69
C ASN A 121 -8.68 18.99 3.09
N GLY A 122 -9.25 18.12 2.25
CA GLY A 122 -10.50 18.39 1.55
C GLY A 122 -10.36 19.24 0.28
N ASP A 123 -9.13 19.49 -0.19
CA ASP A 123 -8.85 20.27 -1.42
C ASP A 123 -9.20 19.48 -2.68
N LYS A 124 -9.14 18.16 -2.59
CA LYS A 124 -9.50 17.23 -3.66
C LYS A 124 -10.41 16.12 -3.12
N PRO A 125 -11.37 15.64 -3.91
CA PRO A 125 -12.18 14.50 -3.49
C PRO A 125 -11.33 13.22 -3.40
N GLY A 126 -11.67 12.37 -2.44
CA GLY A 126 -11.20 10.99 -2.39
C GLY A 126 -12.00 10.10 -3.34
N ARG A 127 -12.60 9.03 -2.81
CA ARG A 127 -13.57 8.19 -3.55
C ARG A 127 -14.85 8.98 -3.79
N GLU A 128 -15.38 8.96 -5.02
CA GLU A 128 -16.56 9.74 -5.41
C GLU A 128 -17.86 8.91 -5.43
N ASN A 129 -17.74 7.58 -5.55
CA ASN A 129 -18.87 6.65 -5.48
C ASN A 129 -18.39 5.23 -5.11
N ASP A 130 -19.33 4.36 -4.72
CA ASP A 130 -19.01 3.02 -4.21
C ASP A 130 -18.48 2.05 -5.26
N GLU A 131 -18.68 2.32 -6.55
CA GLU A 131 -18.18 1.49 -7.65
C GLU A 131 -16.79 1.92 -8.13
N GLN A 132 -16.34 3.12 -7.76
CA GLN A 132 -15.07 3.66 -8.21
C GLN A 132 -13.89 2.85 -7.63
N ILE A 133 -13.08 2.28 -8.50
CA ILE A 133 -11.79 1.71 -8.10
C ILE A 133 -10.85 2.86 -7.72
N THR A 134 -10.13 2.71 -6.63
CA THR A 134 -9.12 3.68 -6.18
C THR A 134 -7.76 3.03 -6.07
N PHE A 135 -6.72 3.74 -6.48
CA PHE A 135 -5.34 3.29 -6.37
C PHE A 135 -4.51 4.31 -5.60
N PHE A 136 -3.95 3.90 -4.49
CA PHE A 136 -2.98 4.68 -3.73
C PHE A 136 -1.57 4.15 -3.99
N LYS A 137 -0.70 5.01 -4.53
CA LYS A 137 0.72 4.70 -4.71
C LYS A 137 1.57 5.49 -3.73
N SER A 138 2.39 4.78 -2.96
CA SER A 138 3.36 5.37 -2.05
C SER A 138 4.78 4.90 -2.40
N VAL A 139 5.72 5.81 -2.31
CA VAL A 139 7.18 5.54 -2.28
C VAL A 139 7.78 5.96 -0.94
N GLY A 140 6.94 6.50 -0.03
CA GLY A 140 7.34 6.98 1.29
C GLY A 140 7.77 8.44 1.29
N LEU A 141 7.60 9.08 2.42
CA LEU A 141 8.00 10.47 2.65
C LEU A 141 8.78 10.59 3.95
N ALA A 142 9.97 11.19 3.91
CA ALA A 142 10.81 11.41 5.09
C ALA A 142 10.08 12.18 6.23
N VAL A 143 9.11 13.01 5.89
CA VAL A 143 8.29 13.70 6.90
C VAL A 143 7.46 12.73 7.74
N GLN A 144 7.04 11.60 7.19
CA GLN A 144 6.30 10.55 7.93
C GLN A 144 7.20 9.95 9.02
N ASP A 145 8.46 9.65 8.69
CA ASP A 145 9.44 9.15 9.64
C ASP A 145 9.73 10.17 10.74
N ALA A 146 9.91 11.44 10.38
CA ALA A 146 10.16 12.51 11.33
C ALA A 146 8.99 12.70 12.33
N VAL A 147 7.75 12.65 11.83
CA VAL A 147 6.54 12.76 12.68
C VAL A 147 6.38 11.53 13.57
N ALA A 148 6.55 10.33 13.02
CA ALA A 148 6.45 9.08 13.77
C ALA A 148 7.53 8.97 14.83
N ALA A 149 8.79 9.24 14.49
CA ALA A 149 9.92 9.24 15.42
C ALA A 149 9.72 10.27 16.53
N GLY A 150 9.27 11.48 16.21
CA GLY A 150 8.96 12.51 17.20
C GLY A 150 7.83 12.11 18.15
N ALA A 151 6.81 11.41 17.68
CA ALA A 151 5.73 10.90 18.52
C ALA A 151 6.22 9.77 19.45
N VAL A 152 7.02 8.83 18.92
CA VAL A 152 7.61 7.75 19.71
C VAL A 152 8.55 8.29 20.77
N LEU A 153 9.41 9.28 20.43
CA LEU A 153 10.33 9.89 21.37
C LEU A 153 9.59 10.54 22.54
N ARG A 154 8.59 11.37 22.26
CA ARG A 154 7.77 12.01 23.32
C ARG A 154 7.11 10.97 24.22
N ALA A 155 6.50 9.93 23.64
CA ALA A 155 5.86 8.87 24.42
C ALA A 155 6.87 8.06 25.26
N ALA A 156 8.09 7.87 24.79
CA ALA A 156 9.16 7.22 25.54
C ALA A 156 9.63 8.07 26.73
N GLU A 157 9.85 9.37 26.52
CA GLU A 157 10.21 10.32 27.58
C GLU A 157 9.14 10.37 28.69
N GLU A 158 7.87 10.50 28.30
CA GLU A 158 6.73 10.52 29.26
C GLU A 158 6.63 9.23 30.10
N ARG A 159 7.05 8.10 29.54
CA ARG A 159 7.01 6.78 30.20
C ARG A 159 8.32 6.39 30.85
N GLY A 160 9.37 7.20 30.75
CA GLY A 160 10.71 6.89 31.25
C GLY A 160 11.35 5.68 30.56
N LEU A 161 11.06 5.47 29.28
CA LEU A 161 11.60 4.38 28.48
C LEU A 161 12.81 4.84 27.66
N GLY A 162 13.71 3.89 27.39
CA GLY A 162 14.92 4.14 26.60
C GLY A 162 16.13 4.55 27.42
N THR A 163 17.24 4.79 26.71
CA THR A 163 18.50 5.23 27.30
C THR A 163 19.01 6.44 26.55
N VAL A 164 19.34 7.51 27.26
CA VAL A 164 19.99 8.68 26.67
C VAL A 164 21.46 8.38 26.48
N ILE A 165 21.95 8.55 25.25
CA ILE A 165 23.34 8.35 24.88
C ILE A 165 23.91 9.71 24.43
N GLU A 166 25.03 10.11 25.05
CA GLU A 166 25.79 11.26 24.58
C GLU A 166 26.66 10.83 23.39
N MET A 167 26.45 11.48 22.24
CA MET A 167 27.31 11.27 21.07
C MET A 167 28.49 12.24 21.14
N SER A 168 29.69 11.69 21.31
CA SER A 168 30.98 12.41 21.32
C SER A 168 31.50 12.66 19.91
#